data_f354762d766fe6a623a4269aafce1119
#
_entry.id   f354762d766fe6a623a4269aafce1119
#
_cell.length_a   1.000
_cell.length_b   1.000
_cell.length_c   1.000
_cell.angle_alpha   90.00
_cell.angle_beta   90.00
_cell.angle_gamma   90.00
#
_symmetry.space_group_name_H-M   'P 1'
#
loop_
_entity.id
_entity.type
_entity.pdbx_description
1 polymer ?
#
loop_
_entity_poly.entity_id
_entity_poly.type
_entity_poly.pdbx_seq_one_letter_code
_entity_poly.pdbx_strand_id
1 'polypeptide(L)'
;MARVLAVNFSDKKVTIRKSVPLILLREGFGIEGDAHAGDWHRQVSLLDQGSVDKMTVQGARGLKPGIFAENITLEGIRVYRLPLGTRLEINDVLLEVTQIGKECHQHCQIYQQVGMCVMPLEGIFTKVIRGGEIKPGDEIKITPNYRAAVLTISDKGSKGERDDKSGPALVSALEGAAEVRVQEMIPDEEEVIKNRLKALCDSNEVQLILTTGGTGFAPRDVTPEATTAVVEKLVPGIPEAMRSASSQITNRAMLSRAAAGIRRNTLIIN
;
A
#
# COMPACT_ATOMS: atom_id res chain seq x y z
N MET A 1 -15.11 -0.80 7.23
CA MET A 1 -14.11 -0.09 8.05
C MET A 1 -13.10 -1.10 8.55
N ALA A 2 -11.83 -0.70 8.60
CA ALA A 2 -10.78 -1.55 9.16
C ALA A 2 -10.87 -1.55 10.69
N ARG A 3 -10.71 -2.72 11.32
CA ARG A 3 -10.77 -2.85 12.78
C ARG A 3 -9.90 -3.99 13.30
N VAL A 4 -9.62 -3.94 14.59
CA VAL A 4 -8.95 -5.00 15.34
C VAL A 4 -9.92 -6.14 15.58
N LEU A 5 -9.62 -7.34 15.08
CA LEU A 5 -10.39 -8.55 15.31
C LEU A 5 -9.97 -9.24 16.61
N ALA A 6 -8.66 -9.34 16.84
CA ALA A 6 -8.10 -9.93 18.05
C ALA A 6 -6.73 -9.33 18.36
N VAL A 7 -6.38 -9.33 19.64
CA VAL A 7 -5.03 -9.02 20.14
C VAL A 7 -4.44 -10.24 20.82
N ASN A 8 -3.18 -10.56 20.50
CA ASN A 8 -2.56 -11.81 20.84
C ASN A 8 -1.18 -11.58 21.52
N PHE A 9 -0.90 -12.35 22.52
CA PHE A 9 0.26 -12.18 23.39
C PHE A 9 1.00 -13.49 23.60
N SER A 10 2.31 -13.44 23.77
CA SER A 10 3.13 -14.55 24.26
C SER A 10 4.35 -14.04 25.02
N ASP A 11 4.57 -14.57 26.20
CA ASP A 11 5.77 -14.36 27.03
C ASP A 11 6.98 -15.20 26.56
N LYS A 12 6.78 -16.07 25.55
CA LYS A 12 7.82 -16.98 25.02
C LYS A 12 8.00 -16.79 23.52
N LYS A 13 9.25 -16.84 23.06
CA LYS A 13 9.59 -16.83 21.63
C LYS A 13 9.22 -18.17 20.97
N VAL A 14 8.93 -18.10 19.64
CA VAL A 14 8.66 -19.29 18.80
C VAL A 14 7.42 -20.09 19.25
N THR A 15 6.44 -19.43 19.83
CA THR A 15 5.18 -20.06 20.27
C THR A 15 3.97 -19.43 19.60
N ILE A 16 2.88 -20.20 19.52
CA ILE A 16 1.56 -19.70 19.17
C ILE A 16 1.14 -18.68 20.23
N ARG A 17 0.66 -17.52 19.78
CA ARG A 17 0.17 -16.48 20.68
C ARG A 17 -1.25 -16.80 21.14
N LYS A 18 -1.58 -16.37 22.33
CA LYS A 18 -2.93 -16.52 22.92
C LYS A 18 -3.67 -15.19 22.83
N SER A 19 -4.92 -15.25 22.38
CA SER A 19 -5.78 -14.05 22.41
C SER A 19 -6.02 -13.60 23.84
N VAL A 20 -5.93 -12.29 24.06
CA VAL A 20 -6.13 -11.62 25.33
C VAL A 20 -7.16 -10.50 25.18
N PRO A 21 -7.79 -10.02 26.27
CA PRO A 21 -8.81 -8.97 26.16
C PRO A 21 -8.27 -7.61 25.69
N LEU A 22 -7.01 -7.30 26.02
CA LEU A 22 -6.31 -6.09 25.62
C LEU A 22 -4.79 -6.30 25.64
N ILE A 23 -4.09 -5.44 24.92
CA ILE A 23 -2.61 -5.30 25.00
C ILE A 23 -2.26 -3.84 25.30
N LEU A 24 -1.19 -3.65 26.07
CA LEU A 24 -0.61 -2.35 26.35
C LEU A 24 0.69 -2.21 25.54
N LEU A 25 0.79 -1.13 24.75
CA LEU A 25 1.94 -0.84 23.92
C LEU A 25 2.74 0.31 24.52
N ARG A 26 4.07 0.17 24.51
CA ARG A 26 5.02 1.20 24.94
C ARG A 26 5.79 1.73 23.74
N GLU A 27 5.89 3.05 23.67
CA GLU A 27 6.63 3.76 22.62
C GLU A 27 8.07 3.23 22.50
N GLY A 28 8.51 3.02 21.25
CA GLY A 28 9.85 2.52 20.90
C GLY A 28 10.17 1.11 21.39
N PHE A 29 9.22 0.40 22.01
CA PHE A 29 9.50 -0.91 22.64
C PHE A 29 8.59 -2.05 22.15
N GLY A 30 7.28 -1.82 21.98
CA GLY A 30 6.32 -2.84 21.61
C GLY A 30 5.31 -3.16 22.69
N ILE A 31 4.80 -4.40 22.72
CA ILE A 31 3.78 -4.84 23.68
C ILE A 31 4.46 -5.17 25.02
N GLU A 32 3.96 -4.62 26.10
CA GLU A 32 4.49 -4.88 27.43
C GLU A 32 4.40 -6.38 27.79
N GLY A 33 5.53 -6.93 28.21
CA GLY A 33 5.67 -8.34 28.57
C GLY A 33 5.73 -9.34 27.40
N ASP A 34 5.53 -8.92 26.16
CA ASP A 34 5.68 -9.82 25.00
C ASP A 34 7.13 -10.17 24.75
N ALA A 35 7.42 -11.45 24.46
CA ALA A 35 8.77 -11.96 24.26
C ALA A 35 9.53 -11.34 23.09
N HIS A 36 8.85 -10.65 22.16
CA HIS A 36 9.43 -10.01 20.99
C HIS A 36 9.50 -8.47 21.14
N ALA A 37 9.07 -7.93 22.29
CA ALA A 37 9.21 -6.52 22.58
C ALA A 37 10.69 -6.13 22.71
N GLY A 38 11.06 -4.91 22.30
CA GLY A 38 12.43 -4.41 22.35
C GLY A 38 12.66 -3.26 21.38
N ASP A 39 13.86 -2.66 21.46
CA ASP A 39 14.29 -1.59 20.55
C ASP A 39 14.77 -2.16 19.22
N TRP A 40 13.84 -2.43 18.32
CA TRP A 40 14.07 -2.90 16.97
C TRP A 40 12.89 -2.57 16.03
N HIS A 41 13.00 -2.91 14.75
CA HIS A 41 12.00 -2.50 13.76
C HIS A 41 10.75 -3.41 13.70
N ARG A 42 10.73 -4.55 14.37
CA ARG A 42 9.61 -5.52 14.36
C ARG A 42 8.98 -5.67 15.74
N GLN A 43 8.56 -4.55 16.34
CA GLN A 43 8.03 -4.53 17.71
C GLN A 43 6.66 -5.17 17.83
N VAL A 44 5.81 -5.00 16.80
CA VAL A 44 4.44 -5.57 16.76
C VAL A 44 4.20 -6.18 15.39
N SER A 45 3.66 -7.39 15.37
CA SER A 45 3.30 -8.10 14.13
C SER A 45 1.80 -8.08 13.90
N LEU A 46 1.38 -7.81 12.64
CA LEU A 46 0.00 -7.72 12.23
C LEU A 46 -0.29 -8.66 11.06
N LEU A 47 -1.48 -9.24 11.02
CA LEU A 47 -1.98 -10.06 9.93
C LEU A 47 -3.48 -9.78 9.73
N ASP A 48 -3.94 -9.70 8.49
CA ASP A 48 -5.37 -9.54 8.22
C ASP A 48 -6.10 -10.89 8.09
N GLN A 49 -7.39 -10.88 8.44
CA GLN A 49 -8.25 -12.08 8.41
C GLN A 49 -8.35 -12.65 6.99
N GLY A 50 -8.35 -11.80 5.95
CA GLY A 50 -8.38 -12.27 4.57
C GLY A 50 -7.16 -13.11 4.19
N SER A 51 -5.99 -12.84 4.78
CA SER A 51 -4.79 -13.68 4.65
C SER A 51 -4.95 -15.02 5.37
N VAL A 52 -5.56 -15.01 6.55
CA VAL A 52 -5.90 -16.24 7.29
C VAL A 52 -6.90 -17.09 6.50
N ASP A 53 -7.93 -16.48 5.92
CA ASP A 53 -8.98 -17.17 5.14
C ASP A 53 -8.40 -17.88 3.90
N LYS A 54 -7.39 -17.32 3.26
CA LYS A 54 -6.66 -17.99 2.16
C LYS A 54 -6.08 -19.34 2.61
N MET A 55 -5.55 -19.42 3.82
CA MET A 55 -5.01 -20.68 4.35
C MET A 55 -6.11 -21.70 4.63
N THR A 56 -7.30 -21.25 5.05
CA THR A 56 -8.48 -22.12 5.19
C THR A 56 -8.88 -22.72 3.83
N VAL A 57 -8.91 -21.90 2.78
CA VAL A 57 -9.20 -22.35 1.41
C VAL A 57 -8.16 -23.39 0.91
N GLN A 58 -6.90 -23.24 1.33
CA GLN A 58 -5.82 -24.20 1.02
C GLN A 58 -5.88 -25.50 1.86
N GLY A 59 -6.85 -25.62 2.76
CA GLY A 59 -7.08 -26.82 3.56
C GLY A 59 -6.49 -26.81 4.98
N ALA A 60 -5.90 -25.69 5.42
CA ALA A 60 -5.45 -25.57 6.80
C ALA A 60 -6.64 -25.59 7.79
N ARG A 61 -6.49 -26.30 8.90
CA ARG A 61 -7.53 -26.49 9.90
C ARG A 61 -7.08 -25.93 11.26
N GLY A 62 -8.07 -25.60 12.11
CA GLY A 62 -7.82 -25.13 13.48
C GLY A 62 -7.24 -23.73 13.54
N LEU A 63 -7.44 -22.92 12.48
CA LEU A 63 -6.97 -21.53 12.43
C LEU A 63 -7.75 -20.69 13.44
N LYS A 64 -7.00 -19.96 14.23
CA LYS A 64 -7.51 -18.98 15.21
C LYS A 64 -6.53 -17.83 15.32
N PRO A 65 -6.95 -16.64 15.77
CA PRO A 65 -6.04 -15.52 16.00
C PRO A 65 -4.83 -15.91 16.83
N GLY A 66 -3.65 -15.40 16.46
CA GLY A 66 -2.37 -15.68 17.12
C GLY A 66 -1.64 -16.94 16.63
N ILE A 67 -2.27 -17.77 15.76
CA ILE A 67 -1.67 -19.04 15.32
C ILE A 67 -0.47 -18.85 14.38
N PHE A 68 -0.44 -17.74 13.63
CA PHE A 68 0.69 -17.35 12.78
C PHE A 68 1.75 -16.53 13.54
N ALA A 69 1.62 -16.46 14.86
CA ALA A 69 2.43 -15.65 15.76
C ALA A 69 2.28 -14.13 15.54
N GLU A 70 1.16 -13.68 14.99
CA GLU A 70 0.79 -12.28 14.91
C GLU A 70 0.30 -11.75 16.27
N ASN A 71 0.64 -10.49 16.58
CA ASN A 71 0.17 -9.80 17.77
C ASN A 71 -1.24 -9.22 17.57
N ILE A 72 -1.53 -8.71 16.39
CA ILE A 72 -2.82 -8.10 16.09
C ILE A 72 -3.39 -8.76 14.84
N THR A 73 -4.57 -9.35 14.96
CA THR A 73 -5.35 -9.84 13.83
C THR A 73 -6.35 -8.76 13.44
N LEU A 74 -6.40 -8.39 12.18
CA LEU A 74 -7.18 -7.28 11.63
C LEU A 74 -8.23 -7.77 10.65
N GLU A 75 -9.28 -6.98 10.45
CA GLU A 75 -10.23 -7.20 9.36
C GLU A 75 -10.56 -5.88 8.62
N GLY A 76 -11.09 -6.02 7.40
CA GLY A 76 -11.47 -4.87 6.58
C GLY A 76 -10.31 -4.16 5.88
N ILE A 77 -9.08 -4.71 5.95
CA ILE A 77 -7.87 -4.15 5.34
C ILE A 77 -6.90 -5.25 4.92
N ARG A 78 -6.21 -5.07 3.82
CA ARG A 78 -5.10 -5.92 3.36
C ARG A 78 -3.77 -5.28 3.76
N VAL A 79 -3.30 -5.57 4.97
CA VAL A 79 -2.13 -4.89 5.56
C VAL A 79 -0.85 -5.03 4.76
N TYR A 80 -0.63 -6.13 4.07
CA TYR A 80 0.55 -6.38 3.24
C TYR A 80 0.64 -5.49 1.98
N ARG A 81 -0.44 -4.75 1.66
CA ARG A 81 -0.45 -3.76 0.57
C ARG A 81 -0.07 -2.37 1.02
N LEU A 82 0.05 -2.15 2.31
CA LEU A 82 0.43 -0.86 2.85
C LEU A 82 1.93 -0.63 2.62
N PRO A 83 2.32 0.52 2.06
CA PRO A 83 3.73 0.88 1.93
C PRO A 83 4.46 0.95 3.27
N LEU A 84 5.78 0.75 3.25
CA LEU A 84 6.63 1.04 4.41
C LEU A 84 6.48 2.51 4.80
N GLY A 85 6.46 2.79 6.11
CA GLY A 85 6.24 4.11 6.66
C GLY A 85 4.76 4.51 6.78
N THR A 86 3.81 3.69 6.27
CA THR A 86 2.38 3.92 6.52
C THR A 86 2.09 3.88 8.01
N ARG A 87 1.28 4.81 8.48
CA ARG A 87 0.89 4.90 9.89
C ARG A 87 -0.51 4.37 10.11
N LEU A 88 -0.65 3.56 11.15
CA LEU A 88 -1.91 2.99 11.63
C LEU A 88 -2.22 3.62 12.98
N GLU A 89 -3.29 4.39 13.05
CA GLU A 89 -3.80 5.00 14.29
C GLU A 89 -4.95 4.14 14.81
N ILE A 90 -4.81 3.65 16.03
CA ILE A 90 -5.78 2.79 16.73
C ILE A 90 -5.98 3.41 18.11
N ASN A 91 -7.09 4.14 18.31
CA ASN A 91 -7.29 5.02 19.47
C ASN A 91 -6.10 6.00 19.63
N ASP A 92 -5.43 5.97 20.79
CA ASP A 92 -4.24 6.79 21.05
C ASP A 92 -2.94 6.19 20.52
N VAL A 93 -2.96 4.91 20.10
CA VAL A 93 -1.78 4.21 19.61
C VAL A 93 -1.48 4.61 18.18
N LEU A 94 -0.19 4.89 17.89
CA LEU A 94 0.32 5.12 16.56
C LEU A 94 1.39 4.08 16.23
N LEU A 95 1.12 3.26 15.23
CA LEU A 95 2.06 2.27 14.69
C LEU A 95 2.58 2.74 13.33
N GLU A 96 3.84 2.43 13.01
CA GLU A 96 4.42 2.69 11.69
C GLU A 96 4.91 1.39 11.06
N VAL A 97 4.47 1.09 9.82
CA VAL A 97 4.87 -0.12 9.08
C VAL A 97 6.36 -0.05 8.73
N THR A 98 7.12 -1.02 9.19
CA THR A 98 8.58 -1.07 9.03
C THR A 98 9.05 -2.24 8.18
N GLN A 99 8.23 -3.29 8.04
CA GLN A 99 8.58 -4.45 7.23
C GLN A 99 7.32 -5.19 6.76
N ILE A 100 7.37 -5.71 5.53
CA ILE A 100 6.36 -6.62 4.98
C ILE A 100 7.01 -7.99 4.80
N GLY A 101 6.37 -9.02 5.32
CA GLY A 101 6.89 -10.39 5.28
C GLY A 101 8.12 -10.60 6.19
N LYS A 102 8.52 -11.84 6.31
CA LYS A 102 9.76 -12.26 6.99
C LYS A 102 10.22 -13.63 6.49
N GLU A 103 11.50 -13.90 6.51
CA GLU A 103 11.99 -15.27 6.34
C GLU A 103 11.52 -16.17 7.49
N CYS A 104 11.07 -17.37 7.14
CA CYS A 104 10.67 -18.38 8.10
C CYS A 104 11.74 -19.49 8.11
N HIS A 105 12.57 -19.52 9.15
CA HIS A 105 13.66 -20.50 9.28
C HIS A 105 13.17 -21.88 9.77
N GLN A 106 11.97 -21.96 10.34
CA GLN A 106 11.38 -23.20 10.84
C GLN A 106 9.94 -23.32 10.36
N HIS A 107 9.63 -24.43 9.73
CA HIS A 107 8.28 -24.71 9.26
C HIS A 107 7.37 -25.01 10.46
N CYS A 108 6.38 -24.14 10.66
CA CYS A 108 5.36 -24.31 11.71
C CYS A 108 4.32 -25.39 11.32
N GLN A 109 3.44 -25.74 12.26
CA GLN A 109 2.38 -26.72 12.01
C GLN A 109 1.49 -26.39 10.81
N ILE A 110 1.21 -25.11 10.54
CA ILE A 110 0.42 -24.68 9.38
C ILE A 110 1.17 -25.01 8.09
N TYR A 111 2.46 -24.69 8.02
CA TYR A 111 3.27 -25.05 6.84
C TYR A 111 3.31 -26.58 6.63
N GLN A 112 3.38 -27.38 7.70
CA GLN A 112 3.36 -28.83 7.61
C GLN A 112 2.02 -29.38 7.09
N GLN A 113 0.90 -28.70 7.35
CA GLN A 113 -0.43 -29.12 6.86
C GLN A 113 -0.63 -28.85 5.36
N VAL A 114 -0.20 -27.69 4.87
CA VAL A 114 -0.58 -27.19 3.53
C VAL A 114 0.59 -26.75 2.66
N GLY A 115 1.84 -26.92 3.12
CA GLY A 115 3.05 -26.61 2.35
C GLY A 115 3.37 -25.13 2.19
N MET A 116 2.59 -24.24 2.82
CA MET A 116 2.78 -22.78 2.74
C MET A 116 2.34 -22.06 4.01
N CYS A 117 2.74 -20.80 4.15
CA CYS A 117 2.32 -19.92 5.23
C CYS A 117 2.21 -18.50 4.73
N VAL A 118 1.18 -17.77 5.14
CA VAL A 118 0.95 -16.37 4.73
C VAL A 118 1.86 -15.37 5.45
N MET A 119 2.28 -15.65 6.67
CA MET A 119 3.07 -14.71 7.48
C MET A 119 4.40 -14.26 6.82
N PRO A 120 5.15 -15.13 6.09
CA PRO A 120 6.33 -14.71 5.34
C PRO A 120 6.07 -13.73 4.21
N LEU A 121 4.87 -13.73 3.65
CA LEU A 121 4.51 -12.93 2.46
C LEU A 121 3.57 -11.77 2.80
N GLU A 122 2.63 -11.98 3.71
CA GLU A 122 1.51 -11.08 3.96
C GLU A 122 1.45 -10.54 5.41
N GLY A 123 2.26 -11.08 6.32
CA GLY A 123 2.42 -10.50 7.64
C GLY A 123 3.21 -9.20 7.58
N ILE A 124 2.82 -8.20 8.36
CA ILE A 124 3.59 -6.95 8.48
C ILE A 124 4.11 -6.76 9.90
N PHE A 125 5.14 -5.94 10.01
CA PHE A 125 5.74 -5.57 11.28
C PHE A 125 5.75 -4.06 11.41
N THR A 126 5.58 -3.58 12.64
CA THR A 126 5.50 -2.16 12.95
C THR A 126 6.38 -1.79 14.12
N LYS A 127 6.77 -0.50 14.17
CA LYS A 127 7.25 0.18 15.37
C LYS A 127 6.10 0.89 16.08
N VAL A 128 6.19 0.99 17.38
CA VAL A 128 5.27 1.80 18.19
C VAL A 128 5.82 3.22 18.26
N ILE A 129 5.15 4.15 17.60
CA ILE A 129 5.50 5.59 17.58
C ILE A 129 4.84 6.32 18.75
N ARG A 130 3.66 5.88 19.16
CA ARG A 130 2.96 6.34 20.36
C ARG A 130 2.27 5.15 21.00
N GLY A 131 2.50 4.96 22.28
CA GLY A 131 1.94 3.86 23.07
C GLY A 131 0.50 4.10 23.48
N GLY A 132 -0.11 3.07 24.10
CA GLY A 132 -1.50 3.06 24.59
C GLY A 132 -2.09 1.66 24.57
N GLU A 133 -3.39 1.57 24.74
CA GLU A 133 -4.14 0.31 24.80
C GLU A 133 -4.80 -0.01 23.46
N ILE A 134 -4.77 -1.30 23.09
CA ILE A 134 -5.52 -1.84 21.95
C ILE A 134 -6.33 -3.05 22.41
N LYS A 135 -7.60 -3.13 21.97
CA LYS A 135 -8.51 -4.24 22.24
C LYS A 135 -9.30 -4.63 20.98
N PRO A 136 -9.89 -5.83 20.96
CA PRO A 136 -10.79 -6.22 19.87
C PRO A 136 -11.95 -5.23 19.71
N GLY A 137 -12.28 -4.90 18.46
CA GLY A 137 -13.31 -3.93 18.08
C GLY A 137 -12.80 -2.52 17.83
N ASP A 138 -11.57 -2.18 18.23
CA ASP A 138 -11.00 -0.85 17.99
C ASP A 138 -10.86 -0.57 16.49
N GLU A 139 -11.26 0.62 16.06
CA GLU A 139 -11.17 1.07 14.68
C GLU A 139 -9.74 1.46 14.32
N ILE A 140 -9.39 1.27 13.04
CA ILE A 140 -8.07 1.58 12.50
C ILE A 140 -8.22 2.68 11.46
N LYS A 141 -7.52 3.79 11.71
CA LYS A 141 -7.33 4.87 10.73
C LYS A 141 -5.96 4.72 10.08
N ILE A 142 -5.94 4.74 8.76
CA ILE A 142 -4.70 4.65 7.97
C ILE A 142 -4.28 6.06 7.57
N THR A 143 -3.02 6.40 7.85
CA THR A 143 -2.41 7.63 7.37
C THR A 143 -1.27 7.27 6.43
N PRO A 144 -1.46 7.42 5.11
CA PRO A 144 -0.43 7.14 4.11
C PRO A 144 0.81 8.01 4.33
N ASN A 145 1.99 7.45 4.06
CA ASN A 145 3.25 8.18 4.15
C ASN A 145 3.55 9.01 2.90
N TYR A 146 2.91 8.69 1.78
CA TYR A 146 3.13 9.37 0.50
C TYR A 146 1.95 10.26 0.14
N ARG A 147 2.25 11.35 -0.57
CA ARG A 147 1.25 12.26 -1.14
C ARG A 147 1.29 12.15 -2.66
N ALA A 148 0.13 12.11 -3.28
CA ALA A 148 0.00 11.92 -4.71
C ALA A 148 -0.82 13.04 -5.37
N ALA A 149 -0.58 13.23 -6.67
CA ALA A 149 -1.46 13.92 -7.58
C ALA A 149 -1.98 12.95 -8.64
N VAL A 150 -3.23 13.12 -9.04
CA VAL A 150 -3.88 12.39 -10.12
C VAL A 150 -4.32 13.39 -11.18
N LEU A 151 -3.79 13.25 -12.39
CA LEU A 151 -4.14 14.09 -13.53
C LEU A 151 -4.84 13.27 -14.60
N THR A 152 -6.08 13.65 -14.94
CA THR A 152 -6.78 13.10 -16.11
C THR A 152 -6.53 14.00 -17.31
N ILE A 153 -5.93 13.44 -18.36
CA ILE A 153 -5.61 14.16 -19.59
C ILE A 153 -6.74 13.90 -20.58
N SER A 154 -7.54 14.93 -20.87
CA SER A 154 -8.70 14.80 -21.76
C SER A 154 -9.22 16.16 -22.22
N ASP A 155 -9.20 16.43 -23.54
CA ASP A 155 -9.79 17.62 -24.14
C ASP A 155 -11.30 17.75 -23.85
N LYS A 156 -12.05 16.65 -23.99
CA LYS A 156 -13.50 16.64 -23.74
C LYS A 156 -13.83 16.79 -22.27
N GLY A 157 -13.07 16.12 -21.43
CA GLY A 157 -13.27 16.18 -19.98
C GLY A 157 -12.95 17.56 -19.41
N SER A 158 -11.86 18.20 -19.85
CA SER A 158 -11.48 19.55 -19.41
C SER A 158 -12.50 20.63 -19.77
N LYS A 159 -13.34 20.36 -20.79
CA LYS A 159 -14.46 21.24 -21.21
C LYS A 159 -15.80 20.86 -20.56
N GLY A 160 -15.83 19.82 -19.73
CA GLY A 160 -17.08 19.32 -19.12
C GLY A 160 -17.99 18.51 -20.08
N GLU A 161 -17.47 18.12 -21.24
CA GLU A 161 -18.22 17.35 -22.25
C GLU A 161 -18.21 15.84 -21.98
N ARG A 162 -17.41 15.39 -21.01
CA ARG A 162 -17.27 13.98 -20.63
C ARG A 162 -16.96 13.83 -19.16
N ASP A 163 -17.66 12.91 -18.50
CA ASP A 163 -17.38 12.54 -17.11
C ASP A 163 -16.02 11.86 -16.95
N ASP A 164 -15.30 12.23 -15.90
CA ASP A 164 -14.06 11.56 -15.51
C ASP A 164 -14.36 10.26 -14.75
N LYS A 165 -14.04 9.13 -15.37
CA LYS A 165 -14.12 7.81 -14.74
C LYS A 165 -12.75 7.29 -14.32
N SER A 166 -11.69 7.79 -14.96
CA SER A 166 -10.32 7.28 -14.77
C SER A 166 -9.65 7.91 -13.55
N GLY A 167 -9.80 9.21 -13.36
CA GLY A 167 -9.25 9.90 -12.18
C GLY A 167 -9.77 9.32 -10.86
N PRO A 168 -11.11 9.23 -10.65
CA PRO A 168 -11.67 8.60 -9.46
C PRO A 168 -11.22 7.14 -9.27
N ALA A 169 -11.06 6.36 -10.33
CA ALA A 169 -10.56 4.99 -10.25
C ALA A 169 -9.11 4.94 -9.74
N LEU A 170 -8.23 5.86 -10.19
CA LEU A 170 -6.86 5.97 -9.68
C LEU A 170 -6.84 6.44 -8.23
N VAL A 171 -7.69 7.40 -7.85
CA VAL A 171 -7.82 7.84 -6.44
C VAL A 171 -8.21 6.66 -5.55
N SER A 172 -9.20 5.88 -5.96
CA SER A 172 -9.60 4.67 -5.21
C SER A 172 -8.49 3.62 -5.14
N ALA A 173 -7.69 3.46 -6.22
CA ALA A 173 -6.56 2.53 -6.23
C ALA A 173 -5.41 2.96 -5.30
N LEU A 174 -5.29 4.25 -5.01
CA LEU A 174 -4.29 4.82 -4.10
C LEU A 174 -4.72 4.78 -2.62
N GLU A 175 -5.95 4.35 -2.32
CA GLU A 175 -6.44 4.28 -0.95
C GLU A 175 -5.52 3.41 -0.07
N GLY A 176 -5.08 3.98 1.06
CA GLY A 176 -4.11 3.35 1.97
C GLY A 176 -2.64 3.43 1.51
N ALA A 177 -2.37 3.69 0.23
CA ALA A 177 -1.02 3.79 -0.32
C ALA A 177 -0.48 5.23 -0.36
N ALA A 178 -1.33 6.18 -0.76
CA ALA A 178 -0.97 7.59 -0.81
C ALA A 178 -2.18 8.48 -0.50
N GLU A 179 -1.92 9.65 0.08
CA GLU A 179 -2.91 10.71 0.24
C GLU A 179 -2.97 11.51 -1.06
N VAL A 180 -4.13 11.51 -1.74
CA VAL A 180 -4.31 12.30 -2.96
C VAL A 180 -4.56 13.75 -2.59
N ARG A 181 -3.57 14.61 -2.84
CA ARG A 181 -3.62 16.06 -2.59
C ARG A 181 -4.22 16.85 -3.73
N VAL A 182 -4.04 16.35 -4.94
CA VAL A 182 -4.45 17.01 -6.18
C VAL A 182 -5.15 15.99 -7.06
N GLN A 183 -6.36 16.30 -7.50
CA GLN A 183 -7.08 15.59 -8.55
C GLN A 183 -7.57 16.63 -9.55
N GLU A 184 -7.08 16.57 -10.79
CA GLU A 184 -7.38 17.55 -11.81
C GLU A 184 -7.60 16.89 -13.17
N MET A 185 -8.35 17.58 -14.02
CA MET A 185 -8.51 17.24 -15.42
C MET A 185 -7.98 18.38 -16.28
N ILE A 186 -7.04 18.07 -17.17
CA ILE A 186 -6.38 19.06 -18.03
C ILE A 186 -6.48 18.63 -19.51
N PRO A 187 -6.39 19.57 -20.48
CA PRO A 187 -6.48 19.24 -21.90
C PRO A 187 -5.29 18.44 -22.41
N ASP A 188 -5.49 17.76 -23.56
CA ASP A 188 -4.44 17.04 -24.30
C ASP A 188 -3.50 18.04 -25.02
N GLU A 189 -2.83 18.91 -24.28
CA GLU A 189 -1.88 19.91 -24.76
C GLU A 189 -0.53 19.73 -24.09
N GLU A 190 0.51 19.45 -24.89
CA GLU A 190 1.83 19.06 -24.39
C GLU A 190 2.41 20.10 -23.41
N GLU A 191 2.34 21.39 -23.75
CA GLU A 191 2.88 22.45 -22.88
C GLU A 191 2.07 22.63 -21.58
N VAL A 192 0.75 22.44 -21.62
CA VAL A 192 -0.09 22.48 -20.42
C VAL A 192 0.29 21.32 -19.49
N ILE A 193 0.43 20.12 -20.05
CA ILE A 193 0.84 18.92 -19.28
C ILE A 193 2.24 19.13 -18.68
N LYS A 194 3.23 19.56 -19.49
CA LYS A 194 4.60 19.82 -19.01
C LYS A 194 4.63 20.82 -17.86
N ASN A 195 3.94 21.94 -18.01
CA ASN A 195 3.94 23.02 -17.02
C ASN A 195 3.28 22.52 -15.72
N ARG A 196 2.20 21.74 -15.80
CA ARG A 196 1.53 21.21 -14.63
C ARG A 196 2.39 20.17 -13.90
N LEU A 197 3.00 19.24 -14.64
CA LEU A 197 3.94 18.25 -14.08
C LEU A 197 5.11 18.92 -13.37
N LYS A 198 5.74 19.94 -14.00
CA LYS A 198 6.82 20.71 -13.39
C LYS A 198 6.38 21.40 -12.10
N ALA A 199 5.25 22.10 -12.13
CA ALA A 199 4.74 22.80 -10.95
C ALA A 199 4.51 21.86 -9.76
N LEU A 200 3.90 20.68 -9.99
CA LEU A 200 3.67 19.68 -8.95
C LEU A 200 4.98 19.07 -8.40
N CYS A 201 5.95 18.79 -9.25
CA CYS A 201 7.25 18.28 -8.81
C CYS A 201 8.05 19.34 -8.06
N ASP A 202 8.01 20.57 -8.53
CA ASP A 202 8.85 21.65 -8.03
C ASP A 202 8.32 22.23 -6.71
N SER A 203 7.01 22.07 -6.41
CA SER A 203 6.42 22.42 -5.11
C SER A 203 6.85 21.49 -3.98
N ASN A 204 7.36 20.29 -4.30
CA ASN A 204 7.70 19.24 -3.33
C ASN A 204 6.53 18.80 -2.43
N GLU A 205 5.29 19.06 -2.87
CA GLU A 205 4.09 18.70 -2.12
C GLU A 205 3.66 17.25 -2.33
N VAL A 206 4.07 16.64 -3.46
CA VAL A 206 3.73 15.26 -3.82
C VAL A 206 4.97 14.45 -4.18
N GLN A 207 4.95 13.16 -3.85
CA GLN A 207 6.01 12.21 -4.19
C GLN A 207 5.63 11.29 -5.36
N LEU A 208 4.35 11.30 -5.74
CA LEU A 208 3.82 10.50 -6.84
C LEU A 208 2.87 11.34 -7.69
N ILE A 209 3.02 11.29 -9.01
CA ILE A 209 2.05 11.82 -9.96
C ILE A 209 1.61 10.67 -10.85
N LEU A 210 0.31 10.37 -10.85
CA LEU A 210 -0.29 9.46 -11.80
C LEU A 210 -1.05 10.28 -12.84
N THR A 211 -0.79 10.01 -14.11
CA THR A 211 -1.60 10.57 -15.20
C THR A 211 -2.37 9.48 -15.91
N THR A 212 -3.55 9.78 -16.42
CA THR A 212 -4.35 8.88 -17.23
C THR A 212 -4.89 9.61 -18.46
N GLY A 213 -4.82 8.97 -19.62
CA GLY A 213 -5.18 9.56 -20.90
C GLY A 213 -3.98 9.96 -21.76
N GLY A 214 -4.21 10.19 -23.05
CA GLY A 214 -3.21 10.69 -23.99
C GLY A 214 -2.00 9.78 -24.24
N THR A 215 -2.13 8.45 -24.07
CA THR A 215 -1.03 7.46 -24.25
C THR A 215 -1.15 6.62 -25.53
N GLY A 216 -2.14 6.88 -26.38
CA GLY A 216 -2.37 6.17 -27.63
C GLY A 216 -1.58 6.74 -28.82
N PHE A 217 -2.08 6.53 -30.06
CA PHE A 217 -1.42 6.91 -31.30
C PHE A 217 -2.04 8.12 -31.99
N ALA A 218 -3.08 8.73 -31.43
CA ALA A 218 -3.66 9.92 -32.02
C ALA A 218 -2.69 11.12 -31.94
N PRO A 219 -2.74 12.07 -32.88
CA PRO A 219 -1.86 13.25 -32.84
C PRO A 219 -1.98 14.08 -31.55
N ARG A 220 -3.09 13.96 -30.85
CA ARG A 220 -3.36 14.62 -29.54
C ARG A 220 -2.88 13.79 -28.35
N ASP A 221 -2.47 12.54 -28.53
CA ASP A 221 -1.93 11.70 -27.45
C ASP A 221 -0.46 12.07 -27.21
N VAL A 222 -0.23 13.09 -26.40
CA VAL A 222 1.10 13.69 -26.14
C VAL A 222 1.59 13.54 -24.71
N THR A 223 0.86 12.78 -23.89
CA THR A 223 1.23 12.59 -22.45
C THR A 223 2.59 11.93 -22.25
N PRO A 224 2.98 10.90 -23.03
CA PRO A 224 4.33 10.30 -22.90
C PRO A 224 5.45 11.29 -23.27
N GLU A 225 5.26 12.10 -24.30
CA GLU A 225 6.21 13.12 -24.74
C GLU A 225 6.37 14.21 -23.66
N ALA A 226 5.25 14.71 -23.13
CA ALA A 226 5.25 15.68 -22.06
C ALA A 226 5.95 15.14 -20.82
N THR A 227 5.68 13.89 -20.44
CA THR A 227 6.32 13.23 -19.28
C THR A 227 7.82 13.09 -19.49
N THR A 228 8.24 12.56 -20.65
CA THR A 228 9.65 12.33 -20.97
C THR A 228 10.46 13.64 -21.01
N ALA A 229 9.83 14.72 -21.46
CA ALA A 229 10.47 16.04 -21.51
C ALA A 229 10.68 16.70 -20.12
N VAL A 230 9.96 16.26 -19.10
CA VAL A 230 10.03 16.85 -17.74
C VAL A 230 10.89 16.03 -16.78
N VAL A 231 11.00 14.72 -16.96
CA VAL A 231 11.74 13.86 -16.04
C VAL A 231 13.25 14.01 -16.23
N GLU A 232 14.00 13.85 -15.15
CA GLU A 232 15.45 13.87 -15.11
C GLU A 232 16.04 12.46 -15.29
N LYS A 233 15.26 11.44 -14.87
CA LYS A 233 15.65 10.03 -14.98
C LYS A 233 14.45 9.22 -15.44
N LEU A 234 14.60 8.44 -16.49
CA LEU A 234 13.58 7.49 -16.94
C LEU A 234 13.56 6.25 -16.05
N VAL A 235 12.35 5.69 -15.85
CA VAL A 235 12.12 4.44 -15.11
C VAL A 235 11.34 3.46 -16.03
N PRO A 236 11.96 2.92 -17.08
CA PRO A 236 11.25 2.13 -18.11
C PRO A 236 10.64 0.83 -17.59
N GLY A 237 11.17 0.25 -16.53
CA GLY A 237 10.67 -0.98 -15.95
C GLY A 237 9.23 -0.88 -15.42
N ILE A 238 8.76 0.30 -15.01
CA ILE A 238 7.36 0.48 -14.57
C ILE A 238 6.38 0.32 -15.74
N PRO A 239 6.49 1.06 -16.86
CA PRO A 239 5.61 0.87 -18.01
C PRO A 239 5.73 -0.54 -18.63
N GLU A 240 6.89 -1.18 -18.58
CA GLU A 240 7.06 -2.57 -19.01
C GLU A 240 6.24 -3.53 -18.15
N ALA A 241 6.31 -3.41 -16.83
CA ALA A 241 5.53 -4.21 -15.90
C ALA A 241 4.02 -3.97 -16.08
N MET A 242 3.60 -2.71 -16.29
CA MET A 242 2.20 -2.35 -16.56
C MET A 242 1.70 -3.02 -17.86
N ARG A 243 2.47 -2.95 -18.95
CA ARG A 243 2.12 -3.62 -20.21
C ARG A 243 2.08 -5.12 -20.07
N SER A 244 3.05 -5.71 -19.37
CA SER A 244 3.09 -7.16 -19.12
C SER A 244 1.86 -7.64 -18.35
N ALA A 245 1.48 -6.94 -17.27
CA ALA A 245 0.28 -7.26 -16.50
C ALA A 245 -1.01 -7.11 -17.35
N SER A 246 -1.11 -6.02 -18.11
CA SER A 246 -2.26 -5.73 -18.96
C SER A 246 -2.40 -6.71 -20.13
N SER A 247 -1.29 -7.29 -20.63
CA SER A 247 -1.28 -8.26 -21.72
C SER A 247 -2.01 -9.57 -21.38
N GLN A 248 -2.12 -9.87 -20.08
CA GLN A 248 -2.93 -11.01 -19.60
C GLN A 248 -4.43 -10.80 -19.80
N ILE A 249 -4.85 -9.55 -19.98
CA ILE A 249 -6.26 -9.15 -20.14
C ILE A 249 -6.57 -8.82 -21.60
N THR A 250 -5.65 -8.13 -22.29
CA THR A 250 -5.85 -7.65 -23.66
C THR A 250 -4.57 -7.60 -24.47
N ASN A 251 -4.62 -8.10 -25.70
CA ASN A 251 -3.50 -8.02 -26.65
C ASN A 251 -3.14 -6.57 -27.04
N ARG A 252 -4.04 -5.61 -26.80
CA ARG A 252 -3.79 -4.18 -27.09
C ARG A 252 -2.87 -3.50 -26.09
N ALA A 253 -2.54 -4.15 -24.99
CA ALA A 253 -1.63 -3.60 -23.97
C ALA A 253 -0.28 -3.16 -24.56
N MET A 254 0.23 -3.89 -25.57
CA MET A 254 1.48 -3.56 -26.27
C MET A 254 1.45 -2.20 -26.99
N LEU A 255 0.26 -1.67 -27.28
CA LEU A 255 0.09 -0.38 -27.95
C LEU A 255 0.18 0.82 -27.00
N SER A 256 0.27 0.60 -25.70
CA SER A 256 0.46 1.69 -24.73
C SER A 256 1.86 2.28 -24.84
N ARG A 257 1.94 3.58 -25.09
CA ARG A 257 3.20 4.35 -25.09
C ARG A 257 3.54 4.92 -23.71
N ALA A 258 2.92 4.40 -22.65
CA ALA A 258 3.14 4.84 -21.29
C ALA A 258 4.62 5.02 -20.96
N ALA A 259 4.95 6.08 -20.24
CA ALA A 259 6.28 6.43 -19.77
C ALA A 259 6.28 6.64 -18.25
N ALA A 260 7.41 6.43 -17.61
CA ALA A 260 7.61 6.77 -16.21
C ALA A 260 9.01 7.33 -15.99
N GLY A 261 9.12 8.21 -15.00
CA GLY A 261 10.41 8.81 -14.68
C GLY A 261 10.35 9.61 -13.37
N ILE A 262 11.51 10.09 -12.96
CA ILE A 262 11.70 10.86 -11.74
C ILE A 262 12.12 12.27 -12.10
N ARG A 263 11.45 13.26 -11.51
CA ARG A 263 11.89 14.64 -11.45
C ARG A 263 12.03 15.03 -9.98
N ARG A 264 13.23 15.47 -9.58
CA ARG A 264 13.57 15.72 -8.17
C ARG A 264 13.20 14.53 -7.28
N ASN A 265 12.25 14.71 -6.35
CA ASN A 265 11.78 13.68 -5.42
C ASN A 265 10.41 13.08 -5.79
N THR A 266 9.94 13.34 -7.02
CA THR A 266 8.61 12.92 -7.47
C THR A 266 8.72 11.90 -8.59
N LEU A 267 8.06 10.76 -8.41
CA LEU A 267 7.85 9.75 -9.45
C LEU A 267 6.63 10.14 -10.27
N ILE A 268 6.77 10.18 -11.58
CA ILE A 268 5.68 10.40 -12.54
C ILE A 268 5.45 9.10 -13.31
N ILE A 269 4.19 8.67 -13.42
CA ILE A 269 3.76 7.48 -14.18
C ILE A 269 2.55 7.86 -15.01
N ASN A 270 2.58 7.56 -16.30
CA ASN A 270 1.41 7.69 -17.16
C ASN A 270 0.98 6.38 -17.81
#